data_77170f3ca9512a2bc1e15f588a68c3de
#
_entry.id   77170f3ca9512a2bc1e15f588a68c3de
#
_cell.length_a   1.000
_cell.length_b   1.000
_cell.length_c   1.000
_cell.angle_alpha   90.00
_cell.angle_beta   90.00
_cell.angle_gamma   90.00
#
_symmetry.space_group_name_H-M   'P 1'
#
loop_
_entity.id
_entity.type
_entity.pdbx_description
1 polymer ?
#
loop_
_entity_poly.entity_id
_entity_poly.type
_entity_poly.pdbx_seq_one_letter_code
_entity_poly.pdbx_strand_id
1 'polypeptide(L)'
;HAYVVMDAGSGEVLFGQDANKKIYPASTAKLMTAIVCVEKGNVNSVIKTKSDVVYRTTPGTYSLGIGAGVNYTFKDLLHMSLMSSAADATDSLAVGVFGSKKACVEAMNEKCKELGLKKTHFDNPVGSDIGAGYNETYASAKEMAKICRYAMAIPLIRSAVSKAHYSTQKGGMYVNTTNWFLKGMAYYDRDAYKIIGSKSGTTNAAGHVFIATAADYEGHELICAYFGNVSKESTFASIRSLFDYAFNNYKKGKLTLTPSNYDVRSSQKYGAVYSEYSALHCYPAQKDGLFAPNKAITRKQLGTMLGAIDSLKDNATLSAFVSENENGTVTTTRFAQLLQELYPVTISDKKAEEVLASCSSIDTMDETAKEAYASFASGALAVDDSCKTANQRITRGQALLIADKLADYQMNYLADHAQTQIAEVRQIPGKDGTITLPAMSYTTFNKKWSDSLKEQKEVQDAEAAAKEAEAERKAAKEKQLKKDAEQITEGTKSKENASQATTATQKQKKK
;
A
#
# COMPACT_ATOMS: atom_id res chain seq x y z
N HIS A 1 -0.62 -30.48 3.49
CA HIS A 1 -0.15 -29.10 3.44
C HIS A 1 0.35 -28.77 2.03
N ALA A 2 0.10 -27.54 1.56
CA ALA A 2 0.69 -27.02 0.33
C ALA A 2 1.40 -25.71 0.66
N TYR A 3 2.65 -25.54 0.23
CA TYR A 3 3.35 -24.29 0.44
C TYR A 3 4.38 -23.99 -0.64
N VAL A 4 4.73 -22.72 -0.76
CA VAL A 4 5.86 -22.23 -1.54
C VAL A 4 6.58 -21.12 -0.79
N VAL A 5 7.89 -21.03 -1.01
CA VAL A 5 8.69 -19.85 -0.74
C VAL A 5 9.17 -19.31 -2.08
N MET A 6 8.85 -18.07 -2.33
CA MET A 6 9.11 -17.36 -3.58
C MET A 6 10.04 -16.18 -3.31
N ASP A 7 11.04 -16.02 -4.15
CA ASP A 7 11.82 -14.79 -4.23
C ASP A 7 10.93 -13.69 -4.82
N ALA A 8 10.61 -12.68 -4.03
CA ALA A 8 9.74 -11.63 -4.47
C ALA A 8 10.35 -10.75 -5.58
N GLY A 9 11.66 -10.61 -5.62
CA GLY A 9 12.39 -9.86 -6.63
C GLY A 9 12.26 -10.48 -8.02
N SER A 10 12.61 -11.74 -8.17
CA SER A 10 12.52 -12.46 -9.44
C SER A 10 11.14 -13.04 -9.74
N GLY A 11 10.34 -13.37 -8.70
CA GLY A 11 9.12 -14.14 -8.81
C GLY A 11 9.37 -15.65 -8.96
N GLU A 12 10.60 -16.09 -8.75
CA GLU A 12 10.95 -17.50 -8.81
C GLU A 12 10.54 -18.22 -7.52
N VAL A 13 10.01 -19.44 -7.67
CA VAL A 13 9.76 -20.33 -6.54
C VAL A 13 11.07 -21.01 -6.17
N LEU A 14 11.59 -20.66 -5.00
CA LEU A 14 12.85 -21.20 -4.48
C LEU A 14 12.70 -22.67 -4.08
N PHE A 15 11.62 -22.95 -3.37
CA PHE A 15 11.23 -24.30 -2.96
C PHE A 15 9.76 -24.32 -2.50
N GLY A 16 9.21 -25.51 -2.36
CA GLY A 16 7.83 -25.70 -1.92
C GLY A 16 7.44 -27.18 -1.90
N GLN A 17 6.24 -27.41 -1.43
CA GLN A 17 5.59 -28.71 -1.44
C GLN A 17 4.18 -28.56 -1.98
N ASP A 18 3.76 -29.46 -2.88
CA ASP A 18 2.42 -29.43 -3.49
C ASP A 18 2.03 -28.05 -4.07
N ALA A 19 3.02 -27.30 -4.56
CA ALA A 19 2.91 -25.92 -4.98
C ALA A 19 1.77 -25.63 -5.99
N ASN A 20 1.46 -26.65 -6.81
CA ASN A 20 0.45 -26.57 -7.87
C ASN A 20 -0.84 -27.35 -7.54
N LYS A 21 -0.95 -27.93 -6.35
CA LYS A 21 -2.15 -28.63 -5.90
C LYS A 21 -3.30 -27.67 -5.70
N LYS A 22 -4.53 -28.09 -6.02
CA LYS A 22 -5.74 -27.34 -5.72
C LYS A 22 -5.89 -27.18 -4.20
N ILE A 23 -6.00 -25.94 -3.74
CA ILE A 23 -6.25 -25.57 -2.34
C ILE A 23 -7.45 -24.61 -2.26
N TYR A 24 -8.01 -24.49 -1.07
CA TYR A 24 -8.97 -23.45 -0.74
C TYR A 24 -8.21 -22.25 -0.13
N PRO A 25 -8.31 -21.06 -0.76
CA PRO A 25 -7.52 -19.90 -0.31
C PRO A 25 -8.06 -19.27 0.97
N ALA A 26 -9.30 -19.56 1.35
CA ALA A 26 -9.98 -18.88 2.44
C ALA A 26 -9.85 -17.34 2.30
N SER A 27 -9.81 -16.62 3.38
CA SER A 27 -9.70 -15.15 3.38
C SER A 27 -8.42 -14.57 2.74
N THR A 28 -7.46 -15.40 2.29
CA THR A 28 -6.34 -14.88 1.49
C THR A 28 -6.79 -14.41 0.10
N ALA A 29 -7.96 -14.86 -0.37
CA ALA A 29 -8.64 -14.34 -1.57
C ALA A 29 -8.88 -12.81 -1.53
N LYS A 30 -9.01 -12.23 -0.32
CA LYS A 30 -9.17 -10.78 -0.14
C LYS A 30 -7.99 -9.96 -0.68
N LEU A 31 -6.83 -10.58 -0.91
CA LEU A 31 -5.74 -9.92 -1.64
C LEU A 31 -6.13 -9.60 -3.08
N MET A 32 -6.80 -10.54 -3.79
CA MET A 32 -7.29 -10.30 -5.14
C MET A 32 -8.41 -9.26 -5.15
N THR A 33 -9.34 -9.35 -4.20
CA THR A 33 -10.40 -8.33 -4.03
C THR A 33 -9.80 -6.95 -3.82
N ALA A 34 -8.78 -6.84 -2.97
CA ALA A 34 -8.07 -5.58 -2.72
C ALA A 34 -7.39 -5.05 -3.99
N ILE A 35 -6.71 -5.92 -4.76
CA ILE A 35 -6.07 -5.56 -6.03
C ILE A 35 -7.10 -4.92 -6.97
N VAL A 36 -8.18 -5.63 -7.27
CA VAL A 36 -9.16 -5.13 -8.25
C VAL A 36 -9.92 -3.90 -7.76
N CYS A 37 -10.15 -3.80 -6.45
CA CYS A 37 -10.77 -2.61 -5.87
C CYS A 37 -9.85 -1.39 -5.95
N VAL A 38 -8.55 -1.54 -5.69
CA VAL A 38 -7.59 -0.43 -5.79
C VAL A 38 -7.39 -0.01 -7.24
N GLU A 39 -7.34 -0.96 -8.17
CA GLU A 39 -7.13 -0.68 -9.60
C GLU A 39 -8.35 -0.03 -10.29
N LYS A 40 -9.56 -0.34 -9.86
CA LYS A 40 -10.80 0.12 -10.51
C LYS A 40 -11.56 1.17 -9.71
N GLY A 41 -11.27 1.29 -8.41
CA GLY A 41 -11.96 2.21 -7.52
C GLY A 41 -11.29 3.57 -7.38
N ASN A 42 -12.06 4.54 -6.90
CA ASN A 42 -11.51 5.79 -6.44
C ASN A 42 -11.07 5.63 -4.98
N VAL A 43 -9.75 5.55 -4.73
CA VAL A 43 -9.16 5.35 -3.40
C VAL A 43 -9.41 6.49 -2.40
N ASN A 44 -9.88 7.64 -2.89
CA ASN A 44 -10.26 8.80 -2.09
C ASN A 44 -11.78 8.90 -1.87
N SER A 45 -12.56 7.92 -2.36
CA SER A 45 -14.02 7.91 -2.19
C SER A 45 -14.44 7.60 -0.75
N VAL A 46 -15.64 8.07 -0.43
CA VAL A 46 -16.39 7.67 0.77
C VAL A 46 -17.50 6.74 0.33
N ILE A 47 -17.59 5.57 0.94
CA ILE A 47 -18.55 4.53 0.65
C ILE A 47 -19.54 4.45 1.80
N LYS A 48 -20.83 4.68 1.51
CA LYS A 48 -21.92 4.47 2.46
C LYS A 48 -22.33 3.00 2.46
N THR A 49 -22.23 2.37 3.61
CA THR A 49 -22.59 0.96 3.78
C THR A 49 -24.09 0.73 3.57
N LYS A 50 -24.45 -0.43 2.98
CA LYS A 50 -25.82 -0.81 2.72
C LYS A 50 -26.25 -1.96 3.62
N SER A 51 -27.50 -1.96 4.08
CA SER A 51 -28.03 -2.98 4.99
C SER A 51 -28.02 -4.40 4.39
N ASP A 52 -28.34 -4.50 3.10
CA ASP A 52 -28.31 -5.76 2.35
C ASP A 52 -26.90 -6.31 2.11
N VAL A 53 -25.89 -5.51 2.36
CA VAL A 53 -24.47 -5.90 2.27
C VAL A 53 -23.93 -6.28 3.65
N VAL A 54 -24.03 -5.39 4.65
CA VAL A 54 -23.42 -5.60 5.97
C VAL A 54 -24.13 -6.67 6.80
N TYR A 55 -25.43 -6.86 6.62
CA TYR A 55 -26.21 -7.88 7.35
C TYR A 55 -26.40 -9.20 6.56
N ARG A 56 -25.97 -9.23 5.28
CA ARG A 56 -26.01 -10.42 4.42
C ARG A 56 -24.61 -10.75 3.90
N THR A 57 -23.65 -10.81 4.83
CA THR A 57 -22.29 -11.24 4.50
C THR A 57 -22.28 -12.70 4.04
N THR A 58 -21.23 -13.04 3.34
CA THR A 58 -21.01 -14.41 2.87
C THR A 58 -20.96 -15.38 4.06
N PRO A 59 -21.68 -16.52 4.02
CA PRO A 59 -21.75 -17.47 5.13
C PRO A 59 -20.38 -17.97 5.60
N GLY A 60 -20.25 -18.21 6.92
CA GLY A 60 -19.04 -18.75 7.52
C GLY A 60 -17.87 -17.77 7.61
N THR A 61 -18.11 -16.46 7.43
CA THR A 61 -17.08 -15.44 7.45
C THR A 61 -17.14 -14.57 8.70
N TYR A 62 -15.98 -14.01 9.08
CA TYR A 62 -15.87 -13.06 10.17
C TYR A 62 -16.33 -11.66 9.72
N SER A 63 -17.10 -10.99 10.56
CA SER A 63 -17.54 -9.60 10.37
C SER A 63 -17.15 -8.75 11.58
N LEU A 64 -16.84 -7.49 11.36
CA LEU A 64 -16.59 -6.50 12.41
C LEU A 64 -17.90 -5.93 12.99
N GLY A 65 -19.03 -6.15 12.32
CA GLY A 65 -20.33 -5.57 12.71
C GLY A 65 -20.42 -4.09 12.33
N ILE A 66 -19.86 -3.70 11.18
CA ILE A 66 -19.99 -2.33 10.69
C ILE A 66 -21.45 -2.00 10.42
N GLY A 67 -21.88 -0.79 10.86
CA GLY A 67 -23.28 -0.38 10.78
C GLY A 67 -23.75 -0.11 9.35
N ALA A 68 -25.01 -0.34 9.09
CA ALA A 68 -25.67 0.08 7.84
C ALA A 68 -25.87 1.61 7.82
N GLY A 69 -25.71 2.22 6.64
CA GLY A 69 -25.88 3.66 6.46
C GLY A 69 -24.68 4.50 6.97
N VAL A 70 -23.64 3.86 7.49
CA VAL A 70 -22.42 4.53 7.97
C VAL A 70 -21.49 4.81 6.80
N ASN A 71 -20.85 5.97 6.83
CA ASN A 71 -19.84 6.36 5.85
C ASN A 71 -18.45 5.90 6.30
N TYR A 72 -17.76 5.17 5.44
CA TYR A 72 -16.35 4.81 5.59
C TYR A 72 -15.57 5.31 4.38
N THR A 73 -14.30 5.68 4.56
CA THR A 73 -13.45 5.91 3.40
C THR A 73 -13.11 4.57 2.71
N PHE A 74 -12.78 4.61 1.42
CA PHE A 74 -12.24 3.45 0.73
C PHE A 74 -11.10 2.80 1.53
N LYS A 75 -10.20 3.64 2.06
CA LYS A 75 -9.04 3.20 2.85
C LYS A 75 -9.47 2.50 4.15
N ASP A 76 -10.52 2.98 4.81
CA ASP A 76 -11.05 2.33 6.03
C ASP A 76 -11.52 0.91 5.72
N LEU A 77 -12.36 0.75 4.69
CA LEU A 77 -12.87 -0.55 4.29
C LEU A 77 -11.75 -1.50 3.84
N LEU A 78 -10.75 -0.98 3.13
CA LEU A 78 -9.58 -1.76 2.72
C LEU A 78 -8.77 -2.26 3.93
N HIS A 79 -8.50 -1.39 4.92
CA HIS A 79 -7.80 -1.79 6.14
C HIS A 79 -8.60 -2.82 6.95
N MET A 80 -9.89 -2.60 7.14
CA MET A 80 -10.77 -3.56 7.82
C MET A 80 -10.79 -4.92 7.11
N SER A 81 -10.87 -4.92 5.78
CA SER A 81 -10.83 -6.13 4.95
C SER A 81 -9.52 -6.91 5.11
N LEU A 82 -8.39 -6.24 4.99
CA LEU A 82 -7.08 -6.88 4.96
C LEU A 82 -6.53 -7.20 6.35
N MET A 83 -6.69 -6.31 7.32
CA MET A 83 -6.11 -6.48 8.66
C MET A 83 -6.92 -7.44 9.52
N SER A 84 -8.22 -7.18 9.72
CA SER A 84 -9.09 -8.01 10.55
C SER A 84 -9.79 -9.12 9.78
N SER A 85 -9.66 -9.12 8.45
CA SER A 85 -10.33 -10.10 7.59
C SER A 85 -11.85 -9.95 7.53
N ALA A 86 -12.39 -8.76 7.82
CA ALA A 86 -13.81 -8.48 7.93
C ALA A 86 -14.55 -8.66 6.59
N ALA A 87 -15.54 -9.53 6.57
CA ALA A 87 -16.34 -9.82 5.38
C ALA A 87 -17.30 -8.67 5.04
N ASP A 88 -17.93 -8.07 6.05
CA ASP A 88 -18.81 -6.92 5.90
C ASP A 88 -18.10 -5.72 5.27
N ALA A 89 -16.86 -5.44 5.70
CA ALA A 89 -16.03 -4.40 5.11
C ALA A 89 -15.59 -4.76 3.68
N THR A 90 -15.22 -6.04 3.45
CA THR A 90 -14.80 -6.52 2.12
C THR A 90 -15.95 -6.44 1.11
N ASP A 91 -17.12 -6.94 1.51
CA ASP A 91 -18.33 -6.90 0.67
C ASP A 91 -18.77 -5.45 0.41
N SER A 92 -18.67 -4.57 1.42
CA SER A 92 -18.99 -3.14 1.27
C SER A 92 -18.00 -2.45 0.32
N LEU A 93 -16.71 -2.77 0.39
CA LEU A 93 -15.71 -2.26 -0.54
C LEU A 93 -15.99 -2.75 -1.97
N ALA A 94 -16.22 -4.06 -2.14
CA ALA A 94 -16.54 -4.67 -3.44
C ALA A 94 -17.80 -4.03 -4.07
N VAL A 95 -18.89 -3.90 -3.30
CA VAL A 95 -20.13 -3.28 -3.78
C VAL A 95 -19.95 -1.78 -4.02
N GLY A 96 -19.18 -1.10 -3.18
CA GLY A 96 -18.89 0.33 -3.33
C GLY A 96 -18.15 0.66 -4.62
N VAL A 97 -17.23 -0.22 -5.04
CA VAL A 97 -16.43 -0.05 -6.26
C VAL A 97 -17.16 -0.56 -7.50
N PHE A 98 -17.72 -1.76 -7.44
CA PHE A 98 -18.25 -2.46 -8.62
C PHE A 98 -19.79 -2.44 -8.72
N GLY A 99 -20.48 -1.91 -7.72
CA GLY A 99 -21.95 -1.91 -7.66
C GLY A 99 -22.55 -3.23 -7.15
N SER A 100 -21.85 -4.37 -7.31
CA SER A 100 -22.29 -5.69 -6.82
C SER A 100 -21.11 -6.60 -6.51
N LYS A 101 -21.34 -7.62 -5.64
CA LYS A 101 -20.34 -8.67 -5.39
C LYS A 101 -20.01 -9.47 -6.66
N LYS A 102 -21.02 -9.72 -7.51
CA LYS A 102 -20.87 -10.45 -8.76
C LYS A 102 -19.90 -9.73 -9.71
N ALA A 103 -20.07 -8.44 -9.93
CA ALA A 103 -19.19 -7.65 -10.78
C ALA A 103 -17.74 -7.60 -10.23
N CYS A 104 -17.58 -7.58 -8.90
CA CYS A 104 -16.26 -7.70 -8.27
C CYS A 104 -15.62 -9.06 -8.57
N VAL A 105 -16.35 -10.15 -8.46
CA VAL A 105 -15.88 -11.51 -8.76
C VAL A 105 -15.49 -11.65 -10.23
N GLU A 106 -16.27 -11.09 -11.14
CA GLU A 106 -15.92 -11.04 -12.57
C GLU A 106 -14.57 -10.33 -12.78
N ALA A 107 -14.36 -9.17 -12.12
CA ALA A 107 -13.09 -8.45 -12.17
C ALA A 107 -11.92 -9.26 -11.55
N MET A 108 -12.16 -9.99 -10.44
CA MET A 108 -11.14 -10.86 -9.83
C MET A 108 -10.72 -11.98 -10.80
N ASN A 109 -11.66 -12.63 -11.46
CA ASN A 109 -11.37 -13.68 -12.41
C ASN A 109 -10.75 -13.16 -13.70
N GLU A 110 -11.10 -11.96 -14.15
CA GLU A 110 -10.41 -11.29 -15.25
C GLU A 110 -8.96 -10.99 -14.89
N LYS A 111 -8.70 -10.47 -13.70
CA LYS A 111 -7.34 -10.26 -13.18
C LYS A 111 -6.55 -11.58 -13.10
N CYS A 112 -7.18 -12.70 -12.75
CA CYS A 112 -6.53 -14.01 -12.83
C CYS A 112 -6.04 -14.34 -14.25
N LYS A 113 -6.85 -14.04 -15.27
CA LYS A 113 -6.44 -14.24 -16.68
C LYS A 113 -5.28 -13.31 -17.07
N GLU A 114 -5.37 -12.02 -16.70
CA GLU A 114 -4.30 -11.04 -16.95
C GLU A 114 -2.96 -11.48 -16.35
N LEU A 115 -2.98 -12.03 -15.13
CA LEU A 115 -1.80 -12.52 -14.42
C LEU A 115 -1.36 -13.93 -14.84
N GLY A 116 -2.08 -14.58 -15.78
CA GLY A 116 -1.79 -15.94 -16.24
C GLY A 116 -2.00 -17.02 -15.19
N LEU A 117 -2.96 -16.82 -14.27
CA LEU A 117 -3.29 -17.76 -13.19
C LEU A 117 -4.29 -18.78 -13.71
N LYS A 118 -3.83 -19.98 -14.01
CA LYS A 118 -4.64 -21.04 -14.63
C LYS A 118 -5.30 -21.99 -13.63
N LYS A 119 -4.86 -21.92 -12.36
CA LYS A 119 -5.29 -22.79 -11.26
C LYS A 119 -5.98 -22.02 -10.14
N THR A 120 -6.49 -20.83 -10.45
CA THR A 120 -7.17 -19.95 -9.50
C THR A 120 -8.51 -19.51 -10.07
N HIS A 121 -9.55 -19.62 -9.26
CA HIS A 121 -10.87 -19.14 -9.56
C HIS A 121 -11.53 -18.63 -8.27
N PHE A 122 -12.29 -17.56 -8.37
CA PHE A 122 -13.05 -16.97 -7.27
C PHE A 122 -14.54 -16.94 -7.62
N ASP A 123 -15.38 -17.27 -6.67
CA ASP A 123 -16.86 -17.18 -6.75
C ASP A 123 -17.44 -16.16 -5.77
N ASN A 124 -16.62 -15.64 -4.85
CA ASN A 124 -16.99 -14.58 -3.92
C ASN A 124 -15.78 -13.71 -3.54
N PRO A 125 -16.01 -12.45 -3.08
CA PRO A 125 -14.93 -11.50 -2.76
C PRO A 125 -14.15 -11.86 -1.50
N VAL A 126 -14.65 -12.75 -0.64
CA VAL A 126 -14.11 -12.98 0.72
C VAL A 126 -13.36 -14.29 0.87
N GLY A 127 -13.46 -15.19 -0.13
CA GLY A 127 -12.79 -16.49 -0.13
C GLY A 127 -13.48 -17.53 0.75
N SER A 128 -14.78 -17.42 0.98
CA SER A 128 -15.57 -18.47 1.65
C SER A 128 -15.71 -19.70 0.75
N ASP A 129 -15.65 -20.86 1.35
CA ASP A 129 -15.92 -22.16 0.75
C ASP A 129 -17.19 -22.82 1.35
N ILE A 130 -18.04 -22.04 2.04
CA ILE A 130 -19.23 -22.49 2.75
C ILE A 130 -20.48 -21.96 2.06
N GLY A 131 -21.43 -22.86 1.83
CA GLY A 131 -22.74 -22.56 1.26
C GLY A 131 -22.89 -22.99 -0.20
N ALA A 132 -24.14 -23.04 -0.69
CA ALA A 132 -24.43 -23.37 -2.07
C ALA A 132 -23.87 -22.30 -3.01
N GLY A 133 -23.05 -22.69 -3.98
CA GLY A 133 -22.40 -21.80 -4.92
C GLY A 133 -21.10 -21.18 -4.44
N TYR A 134 -20.52 -21.61 -3.29
CA TYR A 134 -19.26 -21.09 -2.76
C TYR A 134 -18.10 -22.08 -2.78
N ASN A 135 -18.27 -23.26 -3.32
CA ASN A 135 -17.24 -24.31 -3.40
C ASN A 135 -16.37 -24.24 -4.64
N GLU A 136 -16.59 -23.26 -5.49
CA GLU A 136 -15.79 -23.06 -6.71
C GLU A 136 -14.56 -22.15 -6.50
N THR A 137 -14.46 -21.50 -5.33
CA THR A 137 -13.26 -20.73 -5.00
C THR A 137 -12.12 -21.67 -4.70
N TYR A 138 -11.11 -21.66 -5.57
CA TYR A 138 -9.89 -22.44 -5.41
C TYR A 138 -8.66 -21.72 -5.97
N ALA A 139 -7.50 -22.15 -5.54
CA ALA A 139 -6.22 -21.65 -6.03
C ALA A 139 -5.13 -22.74 -5.94
N SER A 140 -3.88 -22.37 -6.22
CA SER A 140 -2.70 -23.12 -5.82
C SER A 140 -1.78 -22.24 -4.96
N ALA A 141 -0.94 -22.86 -4.12
CA ALA A 141 0.00 -22.12 -3.28
C ALA A 141 0.92 -21.21 -4.13
N LYS A 142 1.38 -21.71 -5.28
CA LYS A 142 2.20 -20.95 -6.24
C LYS A 142 1.48 -19.73 -6.80
N GLU A 143 0.21 -19.86 -7.17
CA GLU A 143 -0.54 -18.75 -7.74
C GLU A 143 -0.97 -17.75 -6.68
N MET A 144 -1.29 -18.19 -5.47
CA MET A 144 -1.52 -17.29 -4.34
C MET A 144 -0.27 -16.49 -3.94
N ALA A 145 0.93 -17.09 -4.05
CA ALA A 145 2.18 -16.35 -3.87
C ALA A 145 2.37 -15.27 -4.97
N LYS A 146 2.00 -15.57 -6.24
CA LYS A 146 2.01 -14.57 -7.32
C LYS A 146 1.01 -13.43 -7.07
N ILE A 147 -0.20 -13.75 -6.59
CA ILE A 147 -1.20 -12.75 -6.21
C ILE A 147 -0.65 -11.87 -5.08
N CYS A 148 -0.03 -12.48 -4.07
CA CYS A 148 0.59 -11.73 -2.98
C CYS A 148 1.72 -10.84 -3.50
N ARG A 149 2.58 -11.33 -4.39
CA ARG A 149 3.64 -10.56 -5.02
C ARG A 149 3.08 -9.32 -5.72
N TYR A 150 2.02 -9.47 -6.48
CA TYR A 150 1.34 -8.36 -7.14
C TYR A 150 0.72 -7.40 -6.12
N ALA A 151 -0.01 -7.91 -5.11
CA ALA A 151 -0.63 -7.11 -4.07
C ALA A 151 0.39 -6.27 -3.27
N MET A 152 1.54 -6.89 -2.93
CA MET A 152 2.61 -6.22 -2.17
C MET A 152 3.31 -5.14 -2.99
N ALA A 153 3.22 -5.15 -4.31
CA ALA A 153 3.71 -4.09 -5.17
C ALA A 153 2.78 -2.85 -5.16
N ILE A 154 1.55 -2.98 -4.69
CA ILE A 154 0.60 -1.86 -4.55
C ILE A 154 0.81 -1.21 -3.17
N PRO A 155 1.34 0.04 -3.09
CA PRO A 155 1.71 0.66 -1.82
C PRO A 155 0.58 0.73 -0.80
N LEU A 156 -0.64 1.00 -1.26
CA LEU A 156 -1.81 1.08 -0.38
C LEU A 156 -2.14 -0.27 0.27
N ILE A 157 -2.05 -1.36 -0.50
CA ILE A 157 -2.26 -2.72 0.03
C ILE A 157 -1.11 -3.10 0.97
N ARG A 158 0.13 -2.87 0.53
CA ARG A 158 1.33 -3.11 1.35
C ARG A 158 1.25 -2.38 2.69
N SER A 159 0.90 -1.09 2.66
CA SER A 159 0.71 -0.30 3.89
C SER A 159 -0.39 -0.88 4.79
N ALA A 160 -1.51 -1.31 4.24
CA ALA A 160 -2.59 -1.88 5.03
C ALA A 160 -2.19 -3.18 5.74
N VAL A 161 -1.55 -4.12 5.02
CA VAL A 161 -1.19 -5.42 5.58
C VAL A 161 0.02 -5.39 6.53
N SER A 162 0.79 -4.30 6.55
CA SER A 162 1.97 -4.16 7.42
C SER A 162 1.66 -3.52 8.78
N LYS A 163 0.44 -3.09 9.03
CA LYS A 163 0.05 -2.46 10.29
C LYS A 163 -0.42 -3.49 11.33
N ALA A 164 -0.06 -3.25 12.59
CA ALA A 164 -0.57 -4.02 13.71
C ALA A 164 -2.00 -3.61 14.09
N HIS A 165 -2.30 -2.33 13.99
CA HIS A 165 -3.60 -1.73 14.30
C HIS A 165 -3.87 -0.52 13.40
N TYR A 166 -5.14 -0.15 13.29
CA TYR A 166 -5.60 0.98 12.49
C TYR A 166 -6.87 1.57 13.09
N SER A 167 -6.93 2.89 13.21
CA SER A 167 -8.16 3.63 13.54
C SER A 167 -8.75 4.16 12.25
N THR A 168 -10.04 3.91 12.03
CA THR A 168 -10.71 4.38 10.81
C THR A 168 -10.84 5.90 10.81
N GLN A 169 -10.70 6.50 9.64
CA GLN A 169 -10.89 7.95 9.46
C GLN A 169 -12.36 8.35 9.60
N LYS A 170 -13.27 7.44 9.27
CA LYS A 170 -14.72 7.60 9.44
C LYS A 170 -15.30 6.35 10.09
N GLY A 171 -16.45 6.50 10.74
CA GLY A 171 -17.17 5.38 11.36
C GLY A 171 -16.65 4.90 12.71
N GLY A 172 -15.59 5.49 13.26
CA GLY A 172 -15.14 5.30 14.64
C GLY A 172 -14.69 3.88 15.03
N MET A 173 -14.15 3.09 14.09
CA MET A 173 -13.71 1.71 14.34
C MET A 173 -12.22 1.64 14.63
N TYR A 174 -11.85 0.77 15.59
CA TYR A 174 -10.46 0.38 15.84
C TYR A 174 -10.22 -1.06 15.40
N VAL A 175 -9.25 -1.26 14.53
CA VAL A 175 -9.01 -2.50 13.82
C VAL A 175 -7.66 -3.09 14.20
N ASN A 176 -7.65 -4.36 14.58
CA ASN A 176 -6.43 -5.12 14.85
C ASN A 176 -6.14 -6.12 13.72
N THR A 177 -4.86 -6.28 13.40
CA THR A 177 -4.44 -7.30 12.45
C THR A 177 -4.65 -8.71 12.97
N THR A 178 -4.88 -9.66 12.07
CA THR A 178 -4.87 -11.10 12.36
C THR A 178 -3.45 -11.71 12.29
N ASN A 179 -2.46 -10.93 11.89
CA ASN A 179 -1.06 -11.35 11.77
C ASN A 179 -0.37 -11.38 13.15
N TRP A 180 -0.09 -12.55 13.66
CA TRP A 180 0.54 -12.74 14.96
C TRP A 180 2.01 -12.27 15.03
N PHE A 181 2.73 -12.27 13.92
CA PHE A 181 4.08 -11.69 13.89
C PHE A 181 4.05 -10.19 14.17
N LEU A 182 3.11 -9.46 13.55
CA LEU A 182 2.96 -8.02 13.74
C LEU A 182 2.40 -7.66 15.14
N LYS A 183 1.62 -8.57 15.73
CA LYS A 183 1.11 -8.43 17.11
C LYS A 183 2.14 -8.79 18.18
N GLY A 184 3.30 -9.32 17.81
CA GLY A 184 4.27 -9.84 18.76
C GLY A 184 3.87 -11.17 19.45
N MET A 185 2.85 -11.85 18.92
CA MET A 185 2.35 -13.15 19.46
C MET A 185 3.09 -14.35 18.88
N ALA A 186 3.75 -14.19 17.73
CA ALA A 186 4.59 -15.19 17.12
C ALA A 186 6.03 -14.68 17.02
N TYR A 187 6.96 -15.49 17.50
CA TYR A 187 8.38 -15.17 17.48
C TYR A 187 8.98 -15.39 16.10
N TYR A 188 9.93 -14.55 15.73
CA TYR A 188 10.87 -14.74 14.60
C TYR A 188 12.17 -13.97 14.90
N ASP A 189 13.24 -14.35 14.21
CA ASP A 189 14.55 -13.68 14.35
C ASP A 189 14.51 -12.29 13.68
N ARG A 190 14.37 -11.26 14.52
CA ARG A 190 14.28 -9.86 14.06
C ARG A 190 15.62 -9.29 13.63
N ASP A 191 16.73 -9.92 14.02
CA ASP A 191 18.07 -9.51 13.60
C ASP A 191 18.40 -10.05 12.21
N ALA A 192 17.74 -11.14 11.80
CA ALA A 192 17.94 -11.74 10.49
C ALA A 192 17.03 -11.12 9.40
N TYR A 193 15.78 -10.84 9.72
CA TYR A 193 14.81 -10.29 8.77
C TYR A 193 13.64 -9.60 9.48
N LYS A 194 12.84 -8.87 8.72
CA LYS A 194 11.63 -8.20 9.17
C LYS A 194 10.41 -8.79 8.47
N ILE A 195 9.38 -9.16 9.22
CA ILE A 195 8.06 -9.46 8.65
C ILE A 195 7.39 -8.17 8.19
N ILE A 196 7.07 -8.10 6.91
CA ILE A 196 6.39 -6.95 6.30
C ILE A 196 4.89 -7.04 6.52
N GLY A 197 4.31 -8.22 6.32
CA GLY A 197 2.87 -8.41 6.51
C GLY A 197 2.33 -9.57 5.69
N SER A 198 1.13 -9.49 5.36
CA SER A 198 0.27 -10.13 4.39
C SER A 198 -1.02 -10.69 5.02
N LYS A 199 -1.59 -11.80 4.53
CA LYS A 199 -2.99 -12.14 4.79
C LYS A 199 -3.17 -13.55 5.35
N SER A 200 -3.93 -13.67 6.44
CA SER A 200 -4.37 -14.93 7.02
C SER A 200 -5.76 -15.34 6.50
N GLY A 201 -6.06 -16.61 6.63
CA GLY A 201 -7.38 -17.18 6.37
C GLY A 201 -7.61 -18.45 7.18
N THR A 202 -8.86 -18.79 7.37
CA THR A 202 -9.29 -20.03 8.01
C THR A 202 -10.70 -20.38 7.54
N THR A 203 -10.89 -21.60 7.08
CA THR A 203 -12.19 -22.25 6.91
C THR A 203 -12.04 -23.72 7.29
N ASN A 204 -13.16 -24.45 7.42
CA ASN A 204 -13.08 -25.88 7.74
C ASN A 204 -12.40 -26.67 6.62
N ALA A 205 -12.61 -26.33 5.36
CA ALA A 205 -12.00 -27.03 4.23
C ALA A 205 -10.54 -26.58 3.97
N ALA A 206 -10.24 -25.29 4.16
CA ALA A 206 -8.90 -24.75 3.96
C ALA A 206 -7.94 -25.09 5.10
N GLY A 207 -8.44 -25.34 6.31
CA GLY A 207 -7.62 -25.29 7.53
C GLY A 207 -7.12 -23.89 7.83
N HIS A 208 -6.04 -23.79 8.55
CA HIS A 208 -5.36 -22.50 8.78
C HIS A 208 -4.39 -22.22 7.64
N VAL A 209 -4.51 -21.03 7.07
CA VAL A 209 -3.70 -20.57 5.93
C VAL A 209 -3.11 -19.21 6.22
N PHE A 210 -1.92 -18.95 5.75
CA PHE A 210 -1.29 -17.65 5.84
C PHE A 210 -0.32 -17.43 4.70
N ILE A 211 -0.39 -16.25 4.10
CA ILE A 211 0.61 -15.77 3.18
C ILE A 211 1.39 -14.67 3.91
N ALA A 212 2.69 -14.82 4.00
CA ALA A 212 3.56 -13.87 4.68
C ALA A 212 4.60 -13.32 3.71
N THR A 213 4.99 -12.07 3.92
CA THR A 213 6.12 -11.44 3.26
C THR A 213 7.13 -11.02 4.31
N ALA A 214 8.39 -11.35 4.09
CA ALA A 214 9.52 -10.98 4.93
C ALA A 214 10.63 -10.36 4.09
N ALA A 215 11.38 -9.43 4.67
CA ALA A 215 12.53 -8.81 4.03
C ALA A 215 13.76 -8.87 4.93
N ASP A 216 14.93 -9.18 4.37
CA ASP A 216 16.20 -8.96 5.05
C ASP A 216 16.61 -7.49 5.04
N TYR A 217 17.73 -7.17 5.64
CA TYR A 217 18.25 -5.79 5.70
C TYR A 217 19.07 -5.39 4.48
N GLU A 218 19.28 -6.33 3.53
CA GLU A 218 19.94 -6.10 2.26
C GLU A 218 18.95 -5.79 1.12
N GLY A 219 17.65 -5.95 1.39
CA GLY A 219 16.57 -5.62 0.45
C GLY A 219 16.01 -6.81 -0.32
N HIS A 220 16.38 -8.04 0.06
CA HIS A 220 15.74 -9.22 -0.49
C HIS A 220 14.43 -9.48 0.23
N GLU A 221 13.38 -9.75 -0.53
CA GLU A 221 12.08 -10.09 0.01
C GLU A 221 11.65 -11.50 -0.40
N LEU A 222 11.06 -12.20 0.54
CA LEU A 222 10.51 -13.52 0.35
C LEU A 222 9.01 -13.51 0.60
N ILE A 223 8.28 -14.28 -0.18
CA ILE A 223 6.86 -14.56 0.04
C ILE A 223 6.74 -16.04 0.39
N CYS A 224 6.16 -16.33 1.56
CA CYS A 224 5.80 -17.68 1.95
C CYS A 224 4.27 -17.81 1.93
N ALA A 225 3.74 -18.66 1.05
CA ALA A 225 2.32 -18.98 0.97
C ALA A 225 2.11 -20.40 1.51
N TYR A 226 1.41 -20.53 2.65
CA TYR A 226 1.23 -21.79 3.38
C TYR A 226 -0.25 -22.10 3.60
N PHE A 227 -0.68 -23.31 3.24
CA PHE A 227 -2.07 -23.76 3.22
C PHE A 227 -2.26 -25.11 3.85
N GLY A 228 -3.41 -25.30 4.50
CA GLY A 228 -3.86 -26.62 5.00
C GLY A 228 -3.29 -26.99 6.37
N ASN A 229 -2.96 -26.02 7.22
CA ASN A 229 -2.47 -26.35 8.57
C ASN A 229 -3.60 -26.58 9.57
N VAL A 230 -3.30 -27.32 10.65
CA VAL A 230 -4.27 -27.73 11.67
C VAL A 230 -4.50 -26.65 12.73
N SER A 231 -3.57 -25.74 12.94
CA SER A 231 -3.69 -24.64 13.90
C SER A 231 -3.00 -23.36 13.44
N LYS A 232 -3.34 -22.23 14.06
CA LYS A 232 -2.65 -20.95 13.83
C LYS A 232 -1.21 -21.03 14.29
N GLU A 233 -0.97 -21.55 15.47
CA GLU A 233 0.36 -21.71 16.08
C GLU A 233 1.33 -22.44 15.14
N SER A 234 0.89 -23.61 14.64
CA SER A 234 1.68 -24.39 13.70
C SER A 234 1.88 -23.68 12.35
N THR A 235 0.91 -22.89 11.90
CA THR A 235 1.04 -22.10 10.67
C THR A 235 2.14 -21.04 10.80
N PHE A 236 2.12 -20.25 11.87
CA PHE A 236 3.14 -19.23 12.10
C PHE A 236 4.52 -19.84 12.36
N ALA A 237 4.59 -20.96 13.09
CA ALA A 237 5.84 -21.69 13.32
C ALA A 237 6.44 -22.25 12.02
N SER A 238 5.61 -22.84 11.15
CA SER A 238 6.04 -23.35 9.85
C SER A 238 6.58 -22.24 8.95
N ILE A 239 5.86 -21.13 8.85
CA ILE A 239 6.28 -19.97 8.02
C ILE A 239 7.60 -19.39 8.53
N ARG A 240 7.77 -19.23 9.84
CA ARG A 240 9.04 -18.82 10.42
C ARG A 240 10.17 -19.76 10.01
N SER A 241 9.99 -21.06 10.21
CA SER A 241 11.02 -22.06 9.86
C SER A 241 11.40 -22.01 8.38
N LEU A 242 10.43 -21.75 7.49
CA LEU A 242 10.69 -21.62 6.05
C LEU A 242 11.48 -20.34 5.71
N PHE A 243 11.18 -19.22 6.36
CA PHE A 243 11.95 -17.98 6.20
C PHE A 243 13.37 -18.13 6.80
N ASP A 244 13.49 -18.69 8.01
CA ASP A 244 14.78 -18.98 8.64
C ASP A 244 15.65 -19.86 7.73
N TYR A 245 15.06 -20.90 7.14
CA TYR A 245 15.75 -21.77 6.18
C TYR A 245 16.21 -21.00 4.94
N ALA A 246 15.34 -20.20 4.33
CA ALA A 246 15.64 -19.48 3.09
C ALA A 246 16.75 -18.42 3.30
N PHE A 247 16.60 -17.54 4.29
CA PHE A 247 17.58 -16.49 4.55
C PHE A 247 18.93 -17.07 5.04
N ASN A 248 18.92 -18.14 5.85
CA ASN A 248 20.15 -18.82 6.25
C ASN A 248 20.88 -19.48 5.07
N ASN A 249 20.14 -20.05 4.09
CA ASN A 249 20.77 -20.63 2.91
C ASN A 249 21.25 -19.57 1.93
N TYR A 250 20.59 -18.41 1.85
CA TYR A 250 21.10 -17.25 1.14
C TYR A 250 22.44 -16.78 1.74
N LYS A 251 22.50 -16.53 3.04
CA LYS A 251 23.73 -16.14 3.75
C LYS A 251 24.89 -17.15 3.56
N LYS A 252 24.57 -18.44 3.37
CA LYS A 252 25.55 -19.49 3.09
C LYS A 252 25.88 -19.66 1.61
N GLY A 253 25.37 -18.80 0.74
CA GLY A 253 25.56 -18.88 -0.72
C GLY A 253 24.92 -20.10 -1.39
N LYS A 254 23.96 -20.76 -0.73
CA LYS A 254 23.23 -21.93 -1.29
C LYS A 254 21.96 -21.56 -2.04
N LEU A 255 21.47 -20.35 -1.82
CA LEU A 255 20.36 -19.74 -2.57
C LEU A 255 20.80 -18.40 -3.11
N THR A 256 20.35 -18.06 -4.28
CA THR A 256 20.48 -16.72 -4.85
C THR A 256 19.16 -16.00 -4.66
N LEU A 257 19.19 -14.81 -4.08
CA LEU A 257 18.04 -13.94 -3.95
C LEU A 257 18.25 -12.71 -4.83
N THR A 258 17.19 -12.28 -5.46
CA THR A 258 17.19 -11.04 -6.22
C THR A 258 16.70 -9.92 -5.32
N PRO A 259 17.45 -8.80 -5.16
CA PRO A 259 16.93 -7.67 -4.42
C PRO A 259 15.55 -7.33 -4.95
N SER A 260 14.55 -7.41 -4.09
CA SER A 260 13.20 -7.04 -4.50
C SER A 260 13.15 -5.54 -4.62
N ASN A 261 13.01 -5.06 -5.83
CA ASN A 261 12.65 -3.68 -6.10
C ASN A 261 11.16 -3.44 -5.77
N TYR A 262 10.66 -4.05 -4.73
CA TYR A 262 9.43 -3.64 -4.08
C TYR A 262 9.71 -2.41 -3.20
N ASP A 263 9.76 -1.84 -3.74
CA ASP A 263 9.91 -1.03 -4.72
C ASP A 263 10.14 0.31 -4.17
N VAL A 264 9.30 0.88 -3.69
CA VAL A 264 9.38 2.22 -3.29
C VAL A 264 9.12 2.19 -1.81
N ARG A 265 10.13 1.82 -1.05
CA ARG A 265 10.09 2.01 0.40
C ARG A 265 9.89 3.50 0.67
N SER A 266 9.06 3.83 1.64
CA SER A 266 8.87 5.19 2.13
C SER A 266 10.20 5.91 2.46
N SER A 267 11.27 5.16 2.73
CA SER A 267 12.62 5.66 2.98
C SER A 267 13.43 5.99 1.72
N GLN A 268 12.97 5.60 0.53
CA GLN A 268 13.64 5.94 -0.73
C GLN A 268 13.20 7.33 -1.20
N LYS A 269 14.09 8.03 -1.91
CA LYS A 269 13.85 9.42 -2.33
C LYS A 269 12.59 9.63 -3.17
N TYR A 270 12.06 8.58 -3.80
CA TYR A 270 10.79 8.61 -4.55
C TYR A 270 9.61 7.95 -3.83
N GLY A 271 9.79 7.53 -2.57
CA GLY A 271 8.78 6.76 -1.84
C GLY A 271 7.48 7.51 -1.61
N ALA A 272 7.57 8.75 -1.17
CA ALA A 272 6.40 9.59 -0.93
C ALA A 272 5.66 9.89 -2.23
N VAL A 273 6.40 10.32 -3.26
CA VAL A 273 5.87 10.66 -4.58
C VAL A 273 5.20 9.43 -5.23
N TYR A 274 5.86 8.27 -5.17
CA TYR A 274 5.28 7.04 -5.69
C TYR A 274 3.97 6.67 -4.99
N SER A 275 3.93 6.78 -3.67
CA SER A 275 2.72 6.47 -2.90
C SER A 275 1.53 7.34 -3.32
N GLU A 276 1.78 8.62 -3.58
CA GLU A 276 0.79 9.56 -4.08
C GLU A 276 0.33 9.20 -5.48
N TYR A 277 1.24 9.07 -6.42
CA TYR A 277 0.92 8.83 -7.83
C TYR A 277 0.37 7.43 -8.11
N SER A 278 0.78 6.40 -7.36
CA SER A 278 0.18 5.08 -7.50
C SER A 278 -1.28 5.08 -7.05
N ALA A 279 -1.63 5.87 -6.04
CA ALA A 279 -3.02 6.06 -5.63
C ALA A 279 -3.86 6.79 -6.70
N LEU A 280 -3.20 7.54 -7.58
CA LEU A 280 -3.82 8.23 -8.71
C LEU A 280 -3.83 7.39 -10.00
N HIS A 281 -3.37 6.15 -9.96
CA HIS A 281 -3.22 5.27 -11.13
C HIS A 281 -2.39 5.87 -12.29
N CYS A 282 -1.50 6.80 -11.98
CA CYS A 282 -0.67 7.48 -12.98
C CYS A 282 0.51 6.64 -13.48
N TYR A 283 0.63 5.40 -13.01
CA TYR A 283 1.70 4.49 -13.41
C TYR A 283 1.21 3.33 -14.24
N PRO A 284 1.84 3.11 -15.40
CA PRO A 284 1.73 1.83 -16.04
C PRO A 284 2.47 0.82 -15.16
N ALA A 285 1.74 0.05 -14.36
CA ALA A 285 2.29 -1.12 -13.70
C ALA A 285 2.86 -2.06 -14.75
N GLN A 286 4.01 -2.67 -14.46
CA GLN A 286 4.47 -3.79 -15.29
C GLN A 286 3.52 -4.97 -15.12
N LYS A 287 3.57 -5.95 -16.02
CA LYS A 287 2.73 -7.18 -15.95
C LYS A 287 2.84 -7.92 -14.62
N ASP A 288 3.91 -7.68 -13.86
CA ASP A 288 4.14 -8.24 -12.53
C ASP A 288 3.72 -7.30 -11.38
N GLY A 289 3.16 -6.14 -11.72
CA GLY A 289 2.70 -5.13 -10.76
C GLY A 289 3.83 -4.31 -10.13
N LEU A 290 5.08 -4.50 -10.55
CA LEU A 290 6.23 -3.77 -10.03
C LEU A 290 6.35 -2.41 -10.72
N PHE A 291 6.79 -1.40 -9.97
CA PHE A 291 7.15 -0.11 -10.53
C PHE A 291 8.50 -0.18 -11.26
N ALA A 292 9.44 -0.93 -10.73
CA ALA A 292 10.81 -1.10 -11.23
C ALA A 292 11.53 0.26 -11.43
N PRO A 293 11.79 1.03 -10.34
CA PRO A 293 12.28 2.41 -10.40
C PRO A 293 13.63 2.55 -11.12
N ASN A 294 14.47 1.54 -11.06
CA ASN A 294 15.80 1.54 -11.68
C ASN A 294 15.81 1.13 -13.16
N LYS A 295 14.67 0.66 -13.70
CA LYS A 295 14.57 0.40 -15.13
C LYS A 295 14.46 1.69 -15.93
N ALA A 296 15.07 1.70 -17.11
CA ALA A 296 14.88 2.78 -18.07
C ALA A 296 13.40 2.91 -18.46
N ILE A 297 12.89 4.14 -18.47
CA ILE A 297 11.52 4.42 -18.88
C ILE A 297 11.38 4.39 -20.40
N THR A 298 10.27 3.86 -20.91
CA THR A 298 9.92 3.97 -22.32
C THR A 298 9.15 5.25 -22.61
N ARG A 299 9.11 5.69 -23.89
CA ARG A 299 8.35 6.87 -24.29
C ARG A 299 6.87 6.75 -23.97
N LYS A 300 6.28 5.57 -24.20
CA LYS A 300 4.88 5.29 -23.83
C LYS A 300 4.64 5.45 -22.33
N GLN A 301 5.52 4.88 -21.50
CA GLN A 301 5.42 4.98 -20.04
C GLN A 301 5.59 6.43 -19.56
N LEU A 302 6.53 7.17 -20.14
CA LEU A 302 6.73 8.58 -19.84
C LEU A 302 5.52 9.40 -20.29
N GLY A 303 4.98 9.16 -21.47
CA GLY A 303 3.78 9.82 -21.97
C GLY A 303 2.57 9.60 -21.07
N THR A 304 2.37 8.37 -20.57
CA THR A 304 1.31 8.10 -19.58
C THR A 304 1.53 8.86 -18.27
N MET A 305 2.77 8.93 -17.81
CA MET A 305 3.12 9.60 -16.56
C MET A 305 2.97 11.12 -16.67
N LEU A 306 3.47 11.73 -17.73
CA LEU A 306 3.32 13.17 -17.96
C LEU A 306 1.89 13.57 -18.35
N GLY A 307 1.18 12.72 -19.09
CA GLY A 307 -0.22 12.95 -19.44
C GLY A 307 -1.20 12.92 -18.25
N ALA A 308 -0.73 12.48 -17.07
CA ALA A 308 -1.45 12.65 -15.82
C ALA A 308 -1.41 14.11 -15.29
N ILE A 309 -0.53 14.94 -15.82
CA ILE A 309 -0.50 16.39 -15.59
C ILE A 309 -1.54 17.01 -16.52
N ASP A 310 -2.53 17.68 -15.97
CA ASP A 310 -3.72 18.12 -16.71
C ASP A 310 -3.40 18.95 -17.97
N SER A 311 -2.44 19.86 -17.89
CA SER A 311 -2.00 20.68 -19.04
C SER A 311 -1.27 19.89 -20.13
N LEU A 312 -0.81 18.69 -19.84
CA LEU A 312 -0.15 17.79 -20.79
C LEU A 312 -1.08 16.67 -21.27
N LYS A 313 -2.29 16.60 -20.72
CA LYS A 313 -3.33 15.73 -21.25
C LYS A 313 -3.67 16.15 -22.67
N ASP A 314 -3.71 15.18 -23.56
CA ASP A 314 -3.99 15.40 -24.98
C ASP A 314 -3.03 16.39 -25.68
N ASN A 315 -1.86 16.66 -25.07
CA ASN A 315 -0.87 17.54 -25.66
C ASN A 315 -0.27 16.92 -26.94
N ALA A 316 -0.33 17.67 -28.04
CA ALA A 316 0.10 17.20 -29.35
C ALA A 316 1.60 16.87 -29.42
N THR A 317 2.45 17.68 -28.78
CA THR A 317 3.91 17.46 -28.73
C THR A 317 4.24 16.18 -27.95
N LEU A 318 3.59 15.98 -26.80
CA LEU A 318 3.78 14.75 -26.01
C LEU A 318 3.30 13.51 -26.79
N SER A 319 2.15 13.62 -27.47
CA SER A 319 1.60 12.54 -28.29
C SER A 319 2.51 12.20 -29.47
N ALA A 320 3.06 13.20 -30.16
CA ALA A 320 4.04 13.02 -31.24
C ALA A 320 5.31 12.33 -30.73
N PHE A 321 5.86 12.81 -29.60
CA PHE A 321 7.03 12.20 -28.95
C PHE A 321 6.83 10.70 -28.64
N VAL A 322 5.67 10.33 -28.15
CA VAL A 322 5.34 8.92 -27.87
C VAL A 322 5.25 8.12 -29.15
N SER A 323 4.57 8.65 -30.17
CA SER A 323 4.30 7.95 -31.42
C SER A 323 5.56 7.69 -32.26
N GLU A 324 6.62 8.49 -32.11
CA GLU A 324 7.89 8.27 -32.82
C GLU A 324 8.50 6.87 -32.52
N ASN A 325 8.43 6.42 -31.27
CA ASN A 325 8.91 5.11 -30.84
C ASN A 325 8.38 4.76 -29.45
N GLU A 326 7.17 4.20 -29.36
CA GLU A 326 6.49 3.91 -28.08
C GLU A 326 7.34 3.09 -27.09
N ASN A 327 8.10 2.12 -27.60
CA ASN A 327 8.89 1.20 -26.78
C ASN A 327 10.36 1.65 -26.61
N GLY A 328 10.75 2.74 -27.27
CA GLY A 328 12.09 3.31 -27.15
C GLY A 328 12.33 3.87 -25.76
N THR A 329 13.53 3.64 -25.21
CA THR A 329 13.94 4.23 -23.94
C THR A 329 14.27 5.70 -24.11
N VAL A 330 14.03 6.48 -23.07
CA VAL A 330 14.25 7.94 -23.06
C VAL A 330 15.61 8.25 -22.45
N THR A 331 16.41 9.04 -23.16
CA THR A 331 17.69 9.57 -22.66
C THR A 331 17.47 10.97 -22.05
N THR A 332 18.42 11.40 -21.21
CA THR A 332 18.43 12.75 -20.63
C THR A 332 18.38 13.85 -21.68
N THR A 333 19.15 13.68 -22.76
CA THR A 333 19.18 14.65 -23.89
C THR A 333 17.82 14.71 -24.60
N ARG A 334 17.24 13.57 -24.96
CA ARG A 334 15.93 13.54 -25.65
C ARG A 334 14.79 14.02 -24.74
N PHE A 335 14.89 13.77 -23.45
CA PHE A 335 13.95 14.29 -22.48
C PHE A 335 14.06 15.81 -22.32
N ALA A 336 15.29 16.32 -22.29
CA ALA A 336 15.54 17.76 -22.24
C ALA A 336 14.93 18.49 -23.46
N GLN A 337 15.09 17.92 -24.67
CA GLN A 337 14.47 18.44 -25.88
C GLN A 337 12.94 18.46 -25.76
N LEU A 338 12.32 17.37 -25.29
CA LEU A 338 10.89 17.31 -25.05
C LEU A 338 10.44 18.39 -24.06
N LEU A 339 11.17 18.57 -22.96
CA LEU A 339 10.85 19.60 -21.96
C LEU A 339 10.96 21.01 -22.55
N GLN A 340 11.95 21.28 -23.38
CA GLN A 340 12.12 22.57 -24.06
C GLN A 340 10.96 22.84 -25.04
N GLU A 341 10.46 21.81 -25.71
CA GLU A 341 9.30 21.90 -26.58
C GLU A 341 7.99 22.16 -25.80
N LEU A 342 7.85 21.54 -24.60
CA LEU A 342 6.67 21.69 -23.74
C LEU A 342 6.69 22.97 -22.91
N TYR A 343 7.87 23.36 -22.41
CA TYR A 343 8.09 24.46 -21.49
C TYR A 343 9.42 25.16 -21.84
N PRO A 344 9.43 26.06 -22.83
CA PRO A 344 10.65 26.77 -23.21
C PRO A 344 11.27 27.52 -22.03
N VAL A 345 12.48 27.17 -21.67
CA VAL A 345 13.26 27.85 -20.62
C VAL A 345 14.55 28.33 -21.22
N THR A 346 14.81 29.62 -21.06
CA THR A 346 16.08 30.23 -21.48
C THR A 346 17.00 30.37 -20.27
N ILE A 347 18.27 29.97 -20.41
CA ILE A 347 19.31 30.21 -19.43
C ILE A 347 20.36 31.13 -20.02
N SER A 348 21.16 31.79 -19.17
CA SER A 348 22.23 32.65 -19.67
C SER A 348 23.33 31.82 -20.35
N ASP A 349 23.95 32.38 -21.40
CA ASP A 349 25.03 31.74 -22.15
C ASP A 349 26.16 31.25 -21.24
N LYS A 350 26.55 32.07 -20.28
CA LYS A 350 27.57 31.70 -19.28
C LYS A 350 27.22 30.44 -18.51
N LYS A 351 25.93 30.28 -18.10
CA LYS A 351 25.49 29.11 -17.37
C LYS A 351 25.38 27.88 -18.29
N ALA A 352 25.00 28.09 -19.53
CA ALA A 352 24.99 27.04 -20.55
C ALA A 352 26.42 26.52 -20.80
N GLU A 353 27.38 27.39 -21.00
CA GLU A 353 28.80 27.05 -21.18
C GLU A 353 29.36 26.25 -19.99
N GLU A 354 29.08 26.69 -18.75
CA GLU A 354 29.53 25.98 -17.53
C GLU A 354 28.99 24.53 -17.48
N VAL A 355 27.72 24.32 -17.83
CA VAL A 355 27.10 22.99 -17.84
C VAL A 355 27.66 22.13 -18.97
N LEU A 356 27.77 22.68 -20.17
CA LEU A 356 28.28 21.98 -21.36
C LEU A 356 29.78 21.64 -21.26
N ALA A 357 30.58 22.46 -20.60
CA ALA A 357 32.00 22.18 -20.37
C ALA A 357 32.24 20.90 -19.54
N SER A 358 31.27 20.50 -18.72
CA SER A 358 31.31 19.24 -17.94
C SER A 358 30.72 18.04 -18.67
N CYS A 359 30.19 18.22 -19.88
CA CYS A 359 29.47 17.19 -20.62
C CYS A 359 30.43 16.40 -21.53
N SER A 360 30.64 15.11 -21.24
CA SER A 360 31.52 14.23 -22.00
C SER A 360 31.00 13.84 -23.39
N SER A 361 29.74 14.13 -23.70
CA SER A 361 29.09 13.73 -24.98
C SER A 361 28.60 14.93 -25.79
N ILE A 362 29.19 16.10 -25.56
CA ILE A 362 28.79 17.37 -26.19
C ILE A 362 28.89 17.32 -27.72
N ASP A 363 29.92 16.65 -28.24
CA ASP A 363 30.20 16.57 -29.68
C ASP A 363 29.18 15.74 -30.45
N THR A 364 28.32 14.98 -29.73
CA THR A 364 27.27 14.17 -30.34
C THR A 364 25.92 14.90 -30.39
N MET A 365 25.85 16.15 -29.93
CA MET A 365 24.64 16.95 -29.88
C MET A 365 24.66 18.07 -30.92
N ASP A 366 23.52 18.31 -31.58
CA ASP A 366 23.29 19.56 -32.31
C ASP A 366 23.08 20.74 -31.33
N GLU A 367 23.08 21.95 -31.85
CA GLU A 367 22.95 23.17 -30.99
C GLU A 367 21.64 23.21 -30.21
N THR A 368 20.53 22.79 -30.82
CA THR A 368 19.22 22.73 -30.14
C THR A 368 19.23 21.73 -28.99
N ALA A 369 19.87 20.57 -29.17
CA ALA A 369 20.02 19.58 -28.11
C ALA A 369 20.95 20.08 -26.99
N LYS A 370 21.99 20.84 -27.31
CA LYS A 370 22.89 21.45 -26.32
C LYS A 370 22.16 22.47 -25.45
N GLU A 371 21.42 23.39 -26.06
CA GLU A 371 20.61 24.38 -25.33
C GLU A 371 19.58 23.71 -24.41
N ALA A 372 18.79 22.78 -24.94
CA ALA A 372 17.80 22.04 -24.17
C ALA A 372 18.42 21.27 -23.01
N TYR A 373 19.54 20.58 -23.27
CA TYR A 373 20.25 19.83 -22.24
C TYR A 373 20.84 20.73 -21.17
N ALA A 374 21.46 21.85 -21.54
CA ALA A 374 22.03 22.81 -20.59
C ALA A 374 20.95 23.41 -19.69
N SER A 375 19.80 23.75 -20.26
CA SER A 375 18.64 24.23 -19.52
C SER A 375 18.15 23.19 -18.52
N PHE A 376 17.96 21.95 -18.95
CA PHE A 376 17.52 20.85 -18.08
C PHE A 376 18.53 20.55 -16.97
N ALA A 377 19.81 20.34 -17.30
CA ALA A 377 20.84 19.92 -16.36
C ALA A 377 21.17 20.99 -15.31
N SER A 378 20.97 22.27 -15.65
CA SER A 378 21.16 23.37 -14.70
C SER A 378 19.93 23.66 -13.84
N GLY A 379 18.77 23.08 -14.19
CA GLY A 379 17.48 23.36 -13.57
C GLY A 379 17.13 22.41 -12.44
N ALA A 380 16.04 22.76 -11.75
CA ALA A 380 15.50 21.97 -10.64
C ALA A 380 14.93 20.61 -11.08
N LEU A 381 14.64 20.43 -12.38
CA LEU A 381 14.10 19.18 -12.94
C LEU A 381 15.16 18.07 -13.05
N ALA A 382 16.47 18.40 -13.04
CA ALA A 382 17.53 17.41 -12.91
C ALA A 382 17.60 16.89 -11.48
N VAL A 383 16.84 15.85 -11.18
CA VAL A 383 16.57 15.35 -9.82
C VAL A 383 17.76 14.68 -9.12
N ASP A 384 18.79 14.31 -9.88
CA ASP A 384 20.05 13.77 -9.37
C ASP A 384 21.20 13.93 -10.39
N ASP A 385 22.42 13.56 -9.98
CA ASP A 385 23.61 13.75 -10.82
C ASP A 385 23.60 12.89 -12.08
N SER A 386 22.90 11.76 -12.10
CA SER A 386 22.80 10.96 -13.32
C SER A 386 21.90 11.62 -14.37
N CYS A 387 20.91 12.43 -13.94
CA CYS A 387 20.13 13.29 -14.86
C CYS A 387 20.99 14.41 -15.50
N LYS A 388 22.10 14.77 -14.88
CA LYS A 388 23.08 15.75 -15.40
C LYS A 388 24.12 15.13 -16.33
N THR A 389 24.01 13.85 -16.64
CA THR A 389 24.87 13.15 -17.59
C THR A 389 24.13 13.01 -18.94
N ALA A 390 24.70 13.56 -19.98
CA ALA A 390 24.12 13.51 -21.32
C ALA A 390 23.99 12.07 -21.84
N ASN A 391 22.94 11.83 -22.62
CA ASN A 391 22.62 10.53 -23.20
C ASN A 391 22.44 9.38 -22.18
N GLN A 392 22.41 9.67 -20.90
CA GLN A 392 22.06 8.69 -19.87
C GLN A 392 20.58 8.31 -19.99
N ARG A 393 20.26 7.03 -19.84
CA ARG A 393 18.87 6.58 -19.83
C ARG A 393 18.19 7.04 -18.55
N ILE A 394 17.06 7.71 -18.69
CA ILE A 394 16.21 8.10 -17.56
C ILE A 394 15.52 6.86 -17.01
N THR A 395 15.63 6.67 -15.71
CA THR A 395 14.93 5.59 -15.00
C THR A 395 13.50 5.98 -14.69
N ARG A 396 12.65 4.98 -14.43
CA ARG A 396 11.25 5.20 -14.06
C ARG A 396 11.13 6.00 -12.75
N GLY A 397 12.03 5.77 -11.79
CA GLY A 397 12.08 6.53 -10.54
C GLY A 397 12.46 7.99 -10.75
N GLN A 398 13.42 8.28 -11.64
CA GLN A 398 13.77 9.64 -12.01
C GLN A 398 12.63 10.36 -12.74
N ALA A 399 12.01 9.68 -13.73
CA ALA A 399 10.88 10.23 -14.46
C ALA A 399 9.72 10.59 -13.53
N LEU A 400 9.50 9.80 -12.49
CA LEU A 400 8.51 10.07 -11.46
C LEU A 400 8.78 11.37 -10.69
N LEU A 401 9.99 11.52 -10.19
CA LEU A 401 10.40 12.73 -9.46
C LEU A 401 10.37 13.97 -10.37
N ILE A 402 10.71 13.78 -11.64
CA ILE A 402 10.65 14.87 -12.62
C ILE A 402 9.21 15.27 -12.90
N ALA A 403 8.31 14.30 -13.07
CA ALA A 403 6.87 14.57 -13.27
C ALA A 403 6.26 15.32 -12.09
N ASP A 404 6.62 14.95 -10.87
CA ASP A 404 6.19 15.65 -9.65
C ASP A 404 6.66 17.10 -9.62
N LYS A 405 7.97 17.31 -9.83
CA LYS A 405 8.54 18.66 -9.90
C LYS A 405 8.01 19.47 -11.08
N LEU A 406 7.69 18.83 -12.20
CA LEU A 406 7.14 19.51 -13.36
C LEU A 406 5.73 20.04 -13.08
N ALA A 407 4.92 19.28 -12.35
CA ALA A 407 3.62 19.76 -11.89
C ALA A 407 3.76 21.00 -11.00
N ASP A 408 4.70 21.01 -10.06
CA ASP A 408 5.00 22.18 -9.22
C ASP A 408 5.55 23.35 -10.02
N TYR A 409 6.46 23.09 -10.96
CA TYR A 409 7.02 24.11 -11.85
C TYR A 409 5.95 24.81 -12.67
N GLN A 410 5.01 24.07 -13.23
CA GLN A 410 3.92 24.65 -13.99
C GLN A 410 3.01 25.51 -13.13
N MET A 411 2.72 25.13 -11.91
CA MET A 411 1.94 25.94 -10.97
C MET A 411 2.60 27.30 -10.73
N ASN A 412 3.92 27.30 -10.48
CA ASN A 412 4.70 28.53 -10.27
C ASN A 412 4.78 29.38 -11.56
N TYR A 413 5.01 28.74 -12.71
CA TYR A 413 5.05 29.43 -14.00
C TYR A 413 3.74 30.18 -14.30
N LEU A 414 2.59 29.55 -14.10
CA LEU A 414 1.28 30.16 -14.29
C LEU A 414 1.04 31.32 -13.33
N ALA A 415 1.52 31.22 -12.10
CA ALA A 415 1.43 32.28 -11.12
C ALA A 415 2.28 33.49 -11.50
N ASP A 416 3.55 33.27 -11.89
CA ASP A 416 4.49 34.32 -12.24
C ASP A 416 4.09 35.09 -13.52
N HIS A 417 3.39 34.43 -14.44
CA HIS A 417 2.90 35.04 -15.67
C HIS A 417 1.50 35.67 -15.55
N ALA A 418 1.09 35.97 -14.32
CA ALA A 418 -0.19 36.63 -14.01
C ALA A 418 -1.41 35.90 -14.59
N GLN A 419 -1.35 34.61 -14.75
CA GLN A 419 -2.50 33.80 -15.14
C GLN A 419 -3.55 33.87 -14.05
N THR A 420 -4.75 34.22 -14.39
CA THR A 420 -5.84 34.30 -13.41
C THR A 420 -6.52 32.97 -13.15
N GLN A 421 -6.33 32.04 -14.05
CA GLN A 421 -6.88 30.69 -13.95
C GLN A 421 -5.81 29.68 -14.33
N ILE A 422 -5.77 28.60 -13.59
CA ILE A 422 -5.03 27.39 -13.91
C ILE A 422 -6.03 26.28 -14.19
N ALA A 423 -5.81 25.59 -15.29
CA ALA A 423 -6.42 24.29 -15.47
C ALA A 423 -5.79 23.35 -14.44
N GLU A 424 -6.56 22.38 -14.00
CA GLU A 424 -6.05 21.38 -13.06
C GLU A 424 -4.78 20.72 -13.60
N VAL A 425 -3.75 20.70 -12.80
CA VAL A 425 -2.46 20.09 -13.20
C VAL A 425 -2.39 18.61 -12.89
N ARG A 426 -3.30 18.08 -12.12
CA ARG A 426 -3.36 16.67 -11.75
C ARG A 426 -4.76 16.12 -11.91
N GLN A 427 -4.88 14.99 -12.58
CA GLN A 427 -6.13 14.26 -12.66
C GLN A 427 -6.21 13.22 -11.55
N ILE A 428 -7.31 13.22 -10.83
CA ILE A 428 -7.63 12.19 -9.85
C ILE A 428 -8.52 11.16 -10.56
N PRO A 429 -8.10 9.89 -10.67
CA PRO A 429 -8.90 8.87 -11.32
C PRO A 429 -10.26 8.67 -10.65
N GLY A 430 -11.33 8.77 -11.43
CA GLY A 430 -12.69 8.43 -11.04
C GLY A 430 -13.05 6.98 -11.35
N LYS A 431 -14.33 6.64 -11.31
CA LYS A 431 -14.84 5.31 -11.67
C LYS A 431 -14.56 4.94 -13.13
N ASP A 432 -14.47 5.92 -14.00
CA ASP A 432 -14.12 5.84 -15.41
C ASP A 432 -12.62 5.98 -15.67
N GLY A 433 -11.84 6.14 -14.59
CA GLY A 433 -10.39 6.31 -14.63
C GLY A 433 -9.90 7.74 -14.39
N THR A 434 -10.73 8.78 -14.61
CA THR A 434 -10.28 10.17 -14.42
C THR A 434 -11.36 11.05 -13.82
N ILE A 435 -10.98 11.85 -12.82
CA ILE A 435 -11.74 13.03 -12.39
C ILE A 435 -10.91 14.25 -12.79
N THR A 436 -11.49 15.10 -13.62
CA THR A 436 -10.94 16.42 -13.91
C THR A 436 -11.53 17.40 -12.92
N LEU A 437 -10.71 18.04 -12.11
CA LEU A 437 -11.15 19.13 -11.26
C LEU A 437 -11.42 20.37 -12.13
N PRO A 438 -12.42 21.19 -11.80
CA PRO A 438 -12.73 22.38 -12.61
C PRO A 438 -11.58 23.38 -12.55
N ALA A 439 -11.35 24.09 -13.64
CA ALA A 439 -10.40 25.20 -13.68
C ALA A 439 -10.69 26.21 -12.58
N MET A 440 -9.66 26.67 -11.89
CA MET A 440 -9.77 27.66 -10.83
C MET A 440 -8.60 28.64 -10.88
N SER A 441 -8.75 29.79 -10.25
CA SER A 441 -7.64 30.71 -10.11
C SER A 441 -6.55 30.15 -9.19
N TYR A 442 -5.30 30.51 -9.45
CA TYR A 442 -4.16 30.13 -8.60
C TYR A 442 -4.39 30.53 -7.13
N THR A 443 -4.91 31.73 -6.90
CA THR A 443 -5.25 32.21 -5.54
C THR A 443 -6.28 31.30 -4.87
N THR A 444 -7.31 30.87 -5.62
CA THR A 444 -8.34 29.97 -5.12
C THR A 444 -7.77 28.59 -4.81
N PHE A 445 -6.90 28.08 -5.68
CA PHE A 445 -6.21 26.82 -5.47
C PHE A 445 -5.33 26.86 -4.21
N ASN A 446 -4.45 27.86 -4.09
CA ASN A 446 -3.59 28.02 -2.91
C ASN A 446 -4.38 28.16 -1.62
N LYS A 447 -5.51 28.89 -1.66
CA LYS A 447 -6.38 29.00 -0.51
C LYS A 447 -6.97 27.64 -0.12
N LYS A 448 -7.55 26.90 -1.07
CA LYS A 448 -8.09 25.55 -0.83
C LYS A 448 -7.04 24.58 -0.34
N TRP A 449 -5.83 24.63 -0.90
CA TRP A 449 -4.70 23.82 -0.46
C TRP A 449 -4.29 24.17 0.98
N SER A 450 -4.15 25.46 1.28
CA SER A 450 -3.81 25.92 2.64
C SER A 450 -4.91 25.57 3.65
N ASP A 451 -6.17 25.68 3.28
CA ASP A 451 -7.29 25.32 4.14
C ASP A 451 -7.33 23.81 4.39
N SER A 452 -7.08 22.99 3.36
CA SER A 452 -6.98 21.55 3.50
C SER A 452 -5.82 21.11 4.41
N LEU A 453 -4.66 21.79 4.34
CA LEU A 453 -3.54 21.52 5.23
C LEU A 453 -3.86 21.89 6.67
N LYS A 454 -4.59 22.99 6.90
CA LYS A 454 -5.06 23.38 8.25
C LYS A 454 -6.04 22.36 8.80
N GLU A 455 -7.02 21.94 8.01
CA GLU A 455 -7.98 20.92 8.42
C GLU A 455 -7.28 19.58 8.76
N GLN A 456 -6.29 19.17 7.97
CA GLN A 456 -5.51 17.98 8.28
C GLN A 456 -4.75 18.11 9.59
N LYS A 457 -4.19 19.28 9.87
CA LYS A 457 -3.49 19.56 11.14
C LYS A 457 -4.45 19.56 12.32
N GLU A 458 -5.61 20.20 12.18
CA GLU A 458 -6.64 20.21 13.23
C GLU A 458 -7.12 18.79 13.55
N VAL A 459 -7.28 17.92 12.55
CA VAL A 459 -7.62 16.51 12.73
C VAL A 459 -6.51 15.77 13.48
N GLN A 460 -5.25 16.00 13.12
CA GLN A 460 -4.10 15.38 13.80
C GLN A 460 -3.98 15.84 15.26
N ASP A 461 -4.16 17.13 15.51
CA ASP A 461 -4.11 17.70 16.84
C ASP A 461 -5.28 17.19 17.71
N ALA A 462 -6.49 17.06 17.15
CA ALA A 462 -7.63 16.48 17.81
C ALA A 462 -7.44 14.98 18.15
N GLU A 463 -6.83 14.21 17.24
CA GLU A 463 -6.49 12.80 17.51
C GLU A 463 -5.42 12.66 18.60
N ALA A 464 -4.44 13.56 18.63
CA ALA A 464 -3.42 13.59 19.67
C ALA A 464 -4.04 13.89 21.04
N ALA A 465 -4.90 14.90 21.12
CA ALA A 465 -5.63 15.27 22.33
C ALA A 465 -6.57 14.15 22.81
N ALA A 466 -7.24 13.45 21.89
CA ALA A 466 -8.09 12.31 22.24
C ALA A 466 -7.29 11.13 22.82
N LYS A 467 -6.09 10.87 22.30
CA LYS A 467 -5.18 9.84 22.85
C LYS A 467 -4.67 10.19 24.25
N GLU A 468 -4.34 11.45 24.47
CA GLU A 468 -3.91 11.94 25.78
C GLU A 468 -5.04 11.83 26.82
N ALA A 469 -6.25 12.26 26.46
CA ALA A 469 -7.43 12.12 27.31
C ALA A 469 -7.78 10.65 27.63
N GLU A 470 -7.59 9.73 26.68
CA GLU A 470 -7.77 8.30 26.92
C GLU A 470 -6.71 7.74 27.87
N ALA A 471 -5.45 8.16 27.72
CA ALA A 471 -4.37 7.78 28.62
C ALA A 471 -4.62 8.27 30.06
N GLU A 472 -5.07 9.53 30.21
CA GLU A 472 -5.45 10.08 31.51
C GLU A 472 -6.63 9.32 32.15
N ARG A 473 -7.66 8.97 31.37
CA ARG A 473 -8.78 8.15 31.86
C ARG A 473 -8.33 6.76 32.31
N LYS A 474 -7.42 6.12 31.59
CA LYS A 474 -6.83 4.83 32.01
C LYS A 474 -6.05 4.96 33.29
N ALA A 475 -5.20 5.97 33.43
CA ALA A 475 -4.44 6.25 34.62
C ALA A 475 -5.34 6.56 35.84
N ALA A 476 -6.40 7.33 35.63
CA ALA A 476 -7.39 7.63 36.69
C ALA A 476 -8.12 6.35 37.13
N LYS A 477 -8.51 5.49 36.20
CA LYS A 477 -9.16 4.21 36.48
C LYS A 477 -8.26 3.24 37.25
N GLU A 478 -6.99 3.16 36.87
CA GLU A 478 -5.99 2.36 37.61
C GLU A 478 -5.79 2.90 39.04
N LYS A 479 -5.74 4.23 39.21
CA LYS A 479 -5.61 4.87 40.53
C LYS A 479 -6.83 4.60 41.39
N GLN A 480 -8.03 4.58 40.79
CA GLN A 480 -9.26 4.24 41.51
C GLN A 480 -9.28 2.78 41.94
N LEU A 481 -8.92 1.85 41.04
CA LEU A 481 -8.84 0.41 41.32
C LEU A 481 -7.83 0.11 42.45
N LYS A 482 -6.70 0.83 42.52
CA LYS A 482 -5.75 0.71 43.62
C LYS A 482 -6.33 1.16 44.94
N LYS A 483 -7.04 2.31 44.94
CA LYS A 483 -7.72 2.80 46.15
C LYS A 483 -8.81 1.82 46.64
N ASP A 484 -9.59 1.29 45.71
CA ASP A 484 -10.65 0.33 46.05
C ASP A 484 -10.06 -0.97 46.61
N ALA A 485 -8.91 -1.45 46.05
CA ALA A 485 -8.18 -2.61 46.60
C ALA A 485 -7.59 -2.36 47.99
N GLU A 486 -7.07 -1.16 48.27
CA GLU A 486 -6.57 -0.78 49.59
C GLU A 486 -7.71 -0.74 50.61
N GLN A 487 -8.88 -0.17 50.27
CA GLN A 487 -10.06 -0.18 51.15
C GLN A 487 -10.61 -1.56 51.44
N ILE A 488 -10.59 -2.49 50.46
CA ILE A 488 -10.97 -3.87 50.67
C ILE A 488 -9.99 -4.58 51.61
N THR A 489 -8.71 -4.27 51.50
CA THR A 489 -7.66 -4.88 52.34
C THR A 489 -7.75 -4.34 53.81
N GLU A 490 -8.05 -3.06 54.03
CA GLU A 490 -8.28 -2.49 55.33
C GLU A 490 -9.58 -3.01 55.96
N GLY A 491 -10.65 -3.16 55.15
CA GLY A 491 -11.92 -3.70 55.61
C GLY A 491 -11.83 -5.18 56.04
N THR A 492 -10.95 -5.96 55.40
CA THR A 492 -10.67 -7.36 55.76
C THR A 492 -9.84 -7.46 57.05
N LYS A 493 -8.82 -6.61 57.22
CA LYS A 493 -8.04 -6.54 58.44
C LYS A 493 -8.86 -6.12 59.66
N SER A 494 -9.81 -5.17 59.50
CA SER A 494 -10.70 -4.76 60.59
C SER A 494 -11.69 -5.88 60.98
N LYS A 495 -12.16 -6.69 60.04
CA LYS A 495 -13.02 -7.85 60.32
C LYS A 495 -12.26 -8.99 61.00
N GLU A 496 -11.01 -9.27 60.62
CA GLU A 496 -10.15 -10.26 61.29
C GLU A 496 -9.83 -9.84 62.75
N ASN A 497 -9.51 -8.56 62.96
CA ASN A 497 -9.28 -8.02 64.33
C ASN A 497 -10.54 -8.08 65.18
N ALA A 498 -11.71 -7.82 64.64
CA ALA A 498 -12.97 -7.93 65.35
C ALA A 498 -13.34 -9.38 65.67
N SER A 499 -13.03 -10.32 64.76
CA SER A 499 -13.21 -11.77 65.04
C SER A 499 -12.27 -12.30 66.09
N GLN A 500 -11.02 -11.84 66.14
CA GLN A 500 -10.04 -12.23 67.17
C GLN A 500 -10.41 -11.64 68.55
N ALA A 501 -10.94 -10.40 68.59
CA ALA A 501 -11.41 -9.79 69.84
C ALA A 501 -12.64 -10.52 70.42
N THR A 502 -13.56 -10.99 69.57
CA THR A 502 -14.74 -11.75 69.95
C THR A 502 -14.35 -13.13 70.50
N THR A 503 -13.35 -13.78 69.90
CA THR A 503 -12.84 -15.07 70.35
C THR A 503 -12.06 -15.01 71.67
N ALA A 504 -11.35 -13.88 71.92
CA ALA A 504 -10.68 -13.62 73.18
C ALA A 504 -11.67 -13.39 74.34
N THR A 505 -12.76 -12.67 74.09
CA THR A 505 -13.82 -12.37 75.09
C THR A 505 -14.62 -13.64 75.43
N GLN A 506 -14.78 -14.61 74.54
CA GLN A 506 -15.44 -15.89 74.81
C GLN A 506 -14.57 -16.84 75.62
N LYS A 507 -13.23 -16.73 75.52
CA LYS A 507 -12.30 -17.53 76.35
C LYS A 507 -12.19 -17.03 77.78
N GLN A 508 -12.45 -15.75 78.08
CA GLN A 508 -12.47 -15.21 79.45
C GLN A 508 -13.75 -15.50 80.24
N LYS A 509 -14.84 -15.91 79.54
CA LYS A 509 -16.11 -16.27 80.23
C LYS A 509 -16.22 -17.76 80.58
N LYS A 510 -15.18 -18.57 80.25
CA LYS A 510 -15.12 -20.01 80.56
C LYS A 510 -13.97 -20.39 81.52
N LYS A 511 -13.50 -19.48 82.31
CA LYS A 511 -12.65 -19.78 83.47
C LYS A 511 -13.36 -19.41 84.76
#